data_b1640586219dddf24a9b310e9d01265f
#
_entry.id   b1640586219dddf24a9b310e9d01265f
#
_cell.length_a   1.000
_cell.length_b   1.000
_cell.length_c   1.000
_cell.angle_alpha   90.00
_cell.angle_beta   90.00
_cell.angle_gamma   90.00
#
_symmetry.space_group_name_H-M   'P 1'
#
loop_
_entity.id
_entity.type
_entity.pdbx_description
1 polymer ?
#
loop_
_entity_poly.entity_id
_entity_poly.type
_entity_poly.pdbx_seq_one_letter_code
_entity_poly.pdbx_strand_id
1 'polypeptide(L)'
;MILLALALAPAARADSNLLVGIVDDQLKWTAHPKPATAALRDLGIGALRVPLTWRRGSSRLTRNDLVTMNRVVGATFPMRIVLTVAGPAREAPKTDAERGQFCMYVRDALSRYPTINDVTIWNEVNSNDFWQPQFANGESVAPGEYALLLARCYDTLKAARPRLNLMTDTSPRGNDNPYAVSNASHSPGLFIRKLGTAYRVMNRERPLFDNVGHHPYGDFSLESPFARHPNTGSIGQGDYDKLVSAYAEAFAGTDQPTIGGGARIYYLEDGFETTVDSAKRLLYNGVERARTVGSEALHAEQLVDAVRFAYCQPYVASFFNFLLTDEKRLAGWQSGVLWADGSKKPAYAALRGVTREVRSRTVNCTALRKKEADTLSGGFIFLPPRKP
;
A
#
# COMPACT_ATOMS: atom_id res chain seq x y z
N MET A 1 15.47 49.72 4.36
CA MET A 1 15.64 48.42 5.07
C MET A 1 14.30 47.73 5.07
N ILE A 2 14.12 46.74 4.23
CA ILE A 2 12.91 45.91 4.20
C ILE A 2 13.24 44.65 5.04
N LEU A 3 12.61 44.55 6.21
CA LEU A 3 12.67 43.31 7.01
C LEU A 3 11.85 42.23 6.33
N LEU A 4 12.52 41.23 5.75
CA LEU A 4 11.89 40.00 5.30
C LEU A 4 11.57 39.18 6.57
N ALA A 5 10.31 39.14 6.98
CA ALA A 5 9.83 38.22 7.98
C ALA A 5 9.80 36.80 7.37
N LEU A 6 10.80 35.97 7.70
CA LEU A 6 10.71 34.52 7.46
C LEU A 6 9.56 34.00 8.31
N ALA A 7 8.43 33.74 7.70
CA ALA A 7 7.37 32.95 8.34
C ALA A 7 7.88 31.51 8.49
N LEU A 8 8.27 31.12 9.69
CA LEU A 8 8.51 29.73 10.05
C LEU A 8 7.18 28.99 9.87
N ALA A 9 7.11 28.17 8.83
CA ALA A 9 5.98 27.23 8.68
C ALA A 9 5.87 26.37 9.95
N PRO A 10 4.68 26.21 10.54
CA PRO A 10 4.52 25.40 11.71
C PRO A 10 5.00 23.97 11.38
N ALA A 11 5.89 23.43 12.24
CA ALA A 11 6.35 22.07 12.12
C ALA A 11 5.12 21.15 12.08
N ALA A 12 4.91 20.46 10.96
CA ALA A 12 3.80 19.54 10.79
C ALA A 12 3.86 18.50 11.92
N ARG A 13 2.81 18.44 12.74
CA ARG A 13 2.73 17.49 13.86
C ARG A 13 2.54 16.08 13.31
N ALA A 14 3.26 15.12 13.89
CA ALA A 14 3.01 13.70 13.72
C ALA A 14 1.51 13.39 13.91
N ASP A 15 0.98 12.46 13.10
CA ASP A 15 -0.42 12.06 13.25
C ASP A 15 -0.57 11.14 14.46
N SER A 16 -1.14 11.66 15.53
CA SER A 16 -1.36 10.92 16.78
C SER A 16 -2.32 9.72 16.65
N ASN A 17 -2.83 9.42 15.45
CA ASN A 17 -3.85 8.41 15.18
C ASN A 17 -3.46 7.44 14.05
N LEU A 18 -2.17 7.10 13.89
CA LEU A 18 -1.75 6.12 12.90
C LEU A 18 -2.47 4.78 13.10
N LEU A 19 -3.12 4.28 12.06
CA LEU A 19 -3.74 2.97 12.02
C LEU A 19 -2.70 1.92 11.63
N VAL A 20 -2.30 1.05 12.55
CA VAL A 20 -1.43 -0.09 12.24
C VAL A 20 -2.29 -1.27 11.82
N GLY A 21 -2.01 -1.78 10.64
CA GLY A 21 -2.73 -2.87 10.01
C GLY A 21 -1.83 -4.01 9.53
N ILE A 22 -2.47 -5.04 9.01
CA ILE A 22 -1.82 -6.18 8.34
C ILE A 22 -2.54 -6.46 7.02
N VAL A 23 -1.77 -6.84 6.00
CA VAL A 23 -2.28 -7.43 4.77
C VAL A 23 -2.20 -8.93 4.93
N ASP A 24 -3.31 -9.63 4.88
CA ASP A 24 -3.31 -11.10 4.88
C ASP A 24 -4.65 -11.60 4.33
N ASP A 25 -4.60 -12.52 3.39
CA ASP A 25 -5.80 -13.10 2.80
C ASP A 25 -6.06 -14.55 3.23
N GLN A 26 -5.17 -15.15 4.04
CA GLN A 26 -5.30 -16.53 4.49
C GLN A 26 -6.60 -16.78 5.26
N LEU A 27 -7.12 -15.76 5.96
CA LEU A 27 -8.41 -15.81 6.64
C LEU A 27 -9.58 -16.14 5.72
N LYS A 28 -9.47 -15.85 4.42
CA LYS A 28 -10.47 -16.23 3.40
C LYS A 28 -10.58 -17.74 3.20
N TRP A 29 -9.46 -18.42 3.36
CA TRP A 29 -9.30 -19.82 2.95
C TRP A 29 -9.27 -20.82 4.12
N THR A 30 -8.97 -20.35 5.33
CA THR A 30 -8.89 -21.24 6.50
C THR A 30 -10.25 -21.60 7.06
N ALA A 31 -10.43 -22.88 7.44
CA ALA A 31 -11.57 -23.32 8.23
C ALA A 31 -11.42 -22.95 9.72
N HIS A 32 -10.20 -22.64 10.16
CA HIS A 32 -9.85 -22.38 11.55
C HIS A 32 -9.24 -20.97 11.73
N PRO A 33 -10.05 -19.90 11.68
CA PRO A 33 -9.54 -18.52 11.74
C PRO A 33 -9.07 -18.09 13.15
N LYS A 34 -9.44 -18.84 14.21
CA LYS A 34 -9.17 -18.45 15.61
C LYS A 34 -7.70 -18.17 15.92
N PRO A 35 -6.70 -18.98 15.49
CA PRO A 35 -5.30 -18.68 15.78
C PRO A 35 -4.84 -17.35 15.16
N ALA A 36 -5.16 -17.12 13.89
CA ALA A 36 -4.79 -15.89 13.20
C ALA A 36 -5.48 -14.66 13.81
N THR A 37 -6.78 -14.74 14.13
CA THR A 37 -7.50 -13.64 14.77
C THR A 37 -7.03 -13.37 16.19
N ALA A 38 -6.61 -14.40 16.93
CA ALA A 38 -5.99 -14.23 18.25
C ALA A 38 -4.64 -13.51 18.13
N ALA A 39 -3.82 -13.87 17.13
CA ALA A 39 -2.55 -13.19 16.86
C ALA A 39 -2.76 -11.73 16.50
N LEU A 40 -3.71 -11.40 15.62
CA LEU A 40 -4.04 -10.02 15.26
C LEU A 40 -4.43 -9.17 16.48
N ARG A 41 -5.23 -9.74 17.41
CA ARG A 41 -5.62 -9.07 18.65
C ARG A 41 -4.45 -8.89 19.62
N ASP A 42 -3.61 -9.91 19.79
CA ASP A 42 -2.41 -9.86 20.66
C ASP A 42 -1.40 -8.82 20.14
N LEU A 43 -1.25 -8.71 18.83
CA LEU A 43 -0.45 -7.68 18.18
C LEU A 43 -1.04 -6.26 18.33
N GLY A 44 -2.31 -6.14 18.69
CA GLY A 44 -3.01 -4.85 18.76
C GLY A 44 -3.32 -4.24 17.40
N ILE A 45 -3.44 -5.06 16.36
CA ILE A 45 -3.74 -4.63 15.00
C ILE A 45 -5.13 -4.01 14.93
N GLY A 46 -5.22 -2.81 14.35
CA GLY A 46 -6.46 -2.04 14.23
C GLY A 46 -7.23 -2.31 12.93
N ALA A 47 -6.54 -2.78 11.88
CA ALA A 47 -7.13 -3.02 10.57
C ALA A 47 -6.53 -4.23 9.84
N LEU A 48 -7.36 -4.83 8.98
CA LEU A 48 -6.93 -5.84 8.01
C LEU A 48 -7.20 -5.33 6.60
N ARG A 49 -6.20 -5.39 5.72
CA ARG A 49 -6.40 -5.16 4.28
C ARG A 49 -6.70 -6.48 3.60
N VAL A 50 -7.81 -6.53 2.88
CA VAL A 50 -8.36 -7.76 2.27
C VAL A 50 -8.56 -7.54 0.78
N PRO A 51 -7.90 -8.32 -0.09
CA PRO A 51 -8.14 -8.27 -1.52
C PRO A 51 -9.44 -9.01 -1.88
N LEU A 52 -10.19 -8.47 -2.83
CA LEU A 52 -11.35 -9.09 -3.48
C LEU A 52 -11.12 -9.07 -4.99
N THR A 53 -11.18 -10.25 -5.62
CA THR A 53 -10.81 -10.39 -7.03
C THR A 53 -12.02 -10.20 -7.94
N TRP A 54 -12.02 -9.09 -8.69
CA TRP A 54 -12.98 -8.86 -9.76
C TRP A 54 -12.62 -9.65 -11.03
N ARG A 55 -13.63 -10.07 -11.78
CA ARG A 55 -13.49 -10.66 -13.11
C ARG A 55 -14.28 -9.85 -14.11
N ARG A 56 -13.72 -9.65 -15.29
CA ARG A 56 -14.36 -8.91 -16.39
C ARG A 56 -15.77 -9.46 -16.64
N GLY A 57 -16.74 -8.56 -16.80
CA GLY A 57 -18.14 -8.91 -16.97
C GLY A 57 -18.94 -9.04 -15.67
N SER A 58 -18.29 -9.09 -14.51
CA SER A 58 -18.97 -9.24 -13.22
C SER A 58 -19.42 -7.88 -12.67
N SER A 59 -20.68 -7.75 -12.29
CA SER A 59 -21.25 -6.59 -11.60
C SER A 59 -21.77 -6.89 -10.20
N ARG A 60 -21.64 -8.14 -9.75
CA ARG A 60 -22.07 -8.63 -8.43
C ARG A 60 -21.09 -9.66 -7.89
N LEU A 61 -21.07 -9.82 -6.57
CA LEU A 61 -20.30 -10.86 -5.89
C LEU A 61 -20.77 -12.26 -6.31
N THR A 62 -19.81 -13.14 -6.55
CA THR A 62 -20.07 -14.55 -6.74
C THR A 62 -20.36 -15.25 -5.41
N ARG A 63 -20.87 -16.49 -5.46
CA ARG A 63 -21.06 -17.30 -4.26
C ARG A 63 -19.72 -17.50 -3.52
N ASN A 64 -18.63 -17.69 -4.24
CA ASN A 64 -17.30 -17.87 -3.63
C ASN A 64 -16.83 -16.59 -2.93
N ASP A 65 -17.03 -15.41 -3.53
CA ASP A 65 -16.71 -14.12 -2.91
C ASP A 65 -17.48 -13.96 -1.60
N LEU A 66 -18.77 -14.30 -1.60
CA LEU A 66 -19.61 -14.23 -0.40
C LEU A 66 -19.10 -15.17 0.71
N VAL A 67 -18.75 -16.42 0.37
CA VAL A 67 -18.24 -17.40 1.34
C VAL A 67 -16.93 -16.91 1.95
N THR A 68 -15.99 -16.45 1.14
CA THR A 68 -14.67 -16.00 1.60
C THR A 68 -14.76 -14.70 2.39
N MET A 69 -15.54 -13.73 1.94
CA MET A 69 -15.73 -12.46 2.63
C MET A 69 -16.51 -12.61 3.95
N ASN A 70 -17.57 -13.43 3.99
CA ASN A 70 -18.29 -13.73 5.24
C ASN A 70 -17.36 -14.31 6.30
N ARG A 71 -16.43 -15.18 5.87
CA ARG A 71 -15.44 -15.79 6.77
C ARG A 71 -14.51 -14.73 7.36
N VAL A 72 -13.94 -13.85 6.53
CA VAL A 72 -13.03 -12.80 6.98
C VAL A 72 -13.78 -11.81 7.88
N VAL A 73 -14.88 -11.23 7.39
CA VAL A 73 -15.63 -10.21 8.14
C VAL A 73 -16.12 -10.76 9.47
N GLY A 74 -16.67 -11.99 9.48
CA GLY A 74 -17.14 -12.63 10.70
C GLY A 74 -16.03 -12.95 11.71
N ALA A 75 -14.84 -13.36 11.22
CA ALA A 75 -13.72 -13.72 12.09
C ALA A 75 -13.02 -12.48 12.68
N THR A 76 -12.99 -11.36 11.97
CA THR A 76 -12.21 -10.17 12.37
C THR A 76 -13.04 -9.08 13.05
N PHE A 77 -14.38 -9.20 13.06
CA PHE A 77 -15.23 -8.19 13.73
C PHE A 77 -14.80 -7.94 15.20
N PRO A 78 -14.70 -6.70 15.68
CA PRO A 78 -15.04 -5.42 15.04
C PRO A 78 -13.85 -4.69 14.37
N MET A 79 -12.80 -5.42 13.93
CA MET A 79 -11.62 -4.85 13.30
C MET A 79 -12.00 -4.11 12.01
N ARG A 80 -11.35 -2.98 11.73
CA ARG A 80 -11.52 -2.23 10.50
C ARG A 80 -11.00 -3.04 9.30
N ILE A 81 -11.74 -3.04 8.21
CA ILE A 81 -11.33 -3.68 6.96
C ILE A 81 -11.10 -2.59 5.91
N VAL A 82 -9.93 -2.64 5.27
CA VAL A 82 -9.64 -1.94 4.02
C VAL A 82 -9.82 -2.93 2.89
N LEU A 83 -10.84 -2.73 2.07
CA LEU A 83 -11.16 -3.62 0.96
C LEU A 83 -10.41 -3.16 -0.29
N THR A 84 -9.51 -3.98 -0.82
CA THR A 84 -8.91 -3.76 -2.14
C THR A 84 -9.66 -4.57 -3.18
N VAL A 85 -10.25 -3.90 -4.18
CA VAL A 85 -10.89 -4.61 -5.30
C VAL A 85 -10.04 -4.45 -6.54
N ALA A 86 -9.52 -5.58 -7.05
CA ALA A 86 -8.68 -5.64 -8.23
C ALA A 86 -8.97 -6.91 -9.04
N GLY A 87 -8.44 -7.02 -10.22
CA GLY A 87 -8.52 -8.20 -11.06
C GLY A 87 -7.19 -8.55 -11.70
N PRO A 88 -7.12 -9.58 -12.54
CA PRO A 88 -5.93 -9.86 -13.34
C PRO A 88 -5.54 -8.65 -14.19
N ALA A 89 -4.24 -8.40 -14.33
CA ALA A 89 -3.72 -7.22 -15.03
C ALA A 89 -4.35 -6.99 -16.42
N ARG A 90 -4.51 -8.07 -17.19
CA ARG A 90 -5.10 -8.03 -18.55
C ARG A 90 -6.61 -7.77 -18.57
N GLU A 91 -7.27 -7.92 -17.43
CA GLU A 91 -8.70 -7.68 -17.26
C GLU A 91 -9.00 -6.26 -16.74
N ALA A 92 -8.00 -5.39 -16.61
CA ALA A 92 -8.21 -3.99 -16.19
C ALA A 92 -9.33 -3.34 -17.04
N PRO A 93 -10.30 -2.64 -16.41
CA PRO A 93 -11.47 -2.08 -17.10
C PRO A 93 -11.09 -0.95 -18.05
N LYS A 94 -11.34 -1.12 -19.36
CA LYS A 94 -10.92 -0.15 -20.39
C LYS A 94 -12.09 0.54 -21.08
N THR A 95 -13.24 -0.14 -21.18
CA THR A 95 -14.44 0.45 -21.74
C THR A 95 -15.33 1.04 -20.63
N ASP A 96 -16.21 1.96 -20.98
CA ASP A 96 -17.15 2.53 -20.01
C ASP A 96 -18.09 1.47 -19.41
N ALA A 97 -18.48 0.48 -20.20
CA ALA A 97 -19.26 -0.66 -19.73
C ALA A 97 -18.51 -1.49 -18.68
N GLU A 98 -17.22 -1.80 -18.92
CA GLU A 98 -16.39 -2.55 -17.97
C GLU A 98 -16.14 -1.76 -16.68
N ARG A 99 -15.89 -0.44 -16.79
CA ARG A 99 -15.77 0.44 -15.61
C ARG A 99 -17.06 0.48 -14.80
N GLY A 100 -18.21 0.57 -15.49
CA GLY A 100 -19.53 0.47 -14.86
C GLY A 100 -19.74 -0.84 -14.12
N GLN A 101 -19.42 -1.96 -14.75
CA GLN A 101 -19.52 -3.30 -14.13
C GLN A 101 -18.61 -3.43 -12.90
N PHE A 102 -17.36 -2.99 -13.00
CA PHE A 102 -16.43 -2.98 -11.88
C PHE A 102 -16.96 -2.16 -10.69
N CYS A 103 -17.38 -0.91 -10.91
CA CYS A 103 -17.89 -0.06 -9.84
C CYS A 103 -19.17 -0.60 -9.22
N MET A 104 -20.04 -1.27 -10.01
CA MET A 104 -21.21 -1.96 -9.50
C MET A 104 -20.86 -3.18 -8.66
N TYR A 105 -19.84 -3.94 -9.02
CA TYR A 105 -19.31 -5.06 -8.22
C TYR A 105 -18.79 -4.57 -6.87
N VAL A 106 -18.00 -3.47 -6.85
CA VAL A 106 -17.58 -2.82 -5.61
C VAL A 106 -18.78 -2.37 -4.76
N ARG A 107 -19.78 -1.75 -5.40
CA ARG A 107 -21.00 -1.32 -4.71
C ARG A 107 -21.77 -2.50 -4.10
N ASP A 108 -21.88 -3.63 -4.80
CA ASP A 108 -22.52 -4.84 -4.28
C ASP A 108 -21.77 -5.37 -3.04
N ALA A 109 -20.44 -5.41 -3.09
CA ALA A 109 -19.60 -5.79 -1.94
C ALA A 109 -19.86 -4.88 -0.72
N LEU A 110 -19.79 -3.58 -0.91
CA LEU A 110 -19.99 -2.60 0.16
C LEU A 110 -21.44 -2.63 0.72
N SER A 111 -22.43 -2.95 -0.11
CA SER A 111 -23.81 -3.09 0.32
C SER A 111 -24.03 -4.30 1.24
N ARG A 112 -23.29 -5.40 0.97
CA ARG A 112 -23.37 -6.63 1.79
C ARG A 112 -22.56 -6.53 3.07
N TYR A 113 -21.51 -5.70 3.07
CA TYR A 113 -20.60 -5.50 4.20
C TYR A 113 -20.61 -4.01 4.62
N PRO A 114 -21.69 -3.52 5.25
CA PRO A 114 -21.87 -2.09 5.55
C PRO A 114 -20.84 -1.55 6.56
N THR A 115 -20.16 -2.42 7.30
CA THR A 115 -19.08 -2.03 8.22
C THR A 115 -17.78 -1.66 7.50
N ILE A 116 -17.62 -2.02 6.22
CA ILE A 116 -16.46 -1.65 5.41
C ILE A 116 -16.65 -0.22 4.90
N ASN A 117 -15.81 0.70 5.35
CA ASN A 117 -15.85 2.12 4.98
C ASN A 117 -14.62 2.58 4.19
N ASP A 118 -13.68 1.67 3.93
CA ASP A 118 -12.44 1.94 3.21
C ASP A 118 -12.32 1.02 2.01
N VAL A 119 -12.15 1.59 0.83
CA VAL A 119 -12.01 0.83 -0.40
C VAL A 119 -10.87 1.39 -1.25
N THR A 120 -10.04 0.50 -1.76
CA THR A 120 -9.02 0.80 -2.75
C THR A 120 -9.49 0.33 -4.12
N ILE A 121 -9.45 1.22 -5.09
CA ILE A 121 -9.83 0.92 -6.47
C ILE A 121 -8.60 0.44 -7.23
N TRP A 122 -8.57 -0.86 -7.49
CA TRP A 122 -7.47 -1.62 -8.06
C TRP A 122 -6.29 -1.79 -7.09
N ASN A 123 -5.19 -2.42 -7.58
CA ASN A 123 -3.94 -2.65 -6.86
C ASN A 123 -2.77 -2.22 -7.74
N GLU A 124 -1.79 -1.50 -7.21
CA GLU A 124 -0.54 -1.13 -7.87
C GLU A 124 -0.67 -0.75 -9.36
N VAL A 125 -1.55 0.18 -9.64
CA VAL A 125 -2.03 0.52 -10.99
C VAL A 125 -0.93 1.01 -11.95
N ASN A 126 0.21 1.42 -11.42
CA ASN A 126 1.37 1.83 -12.20
C ASN A 126 2.30 0.66 -12.58
N SER A 127 2.01 -0.56 -12.08
CA SER A 127 2.77 -1.78 -12.36
C SER A 127 2.12 -2.62 -13.45
N ASN A 128 2.93 -3.13 -14.38
CA ASN A 128 2.48 -4.05 -15.43
C ASN A 128 1.99 -5.40 -14.88
N ASP A 129 2.38 -5.75 -13.66
CA ASP A 129 1.91 -6.98 -13.01
C ASP A 129 0.44 -6.90 -12.61
N PHE A 130 -0.09 -5.67 -12.45
CA PHE A 130 -1.46 -5.45 -11.99
C PHE A 130 -2.36 -4.69 -12.97
N TRP A 131 -1.78 -3.90 -13.90
CA TRP A 131 -2.55 -3.18 -14.92
C TRP A 131 -1.88 -3.28 -16.29
N GLN A 132 -2.58 -3.81 -17.29
CA GLN A 132 -2.08 -3.97 -18.66
C GLN A 132 -3.06 -3.44 -19.69
N PRO A 133 -2.53 -2.76 -20.73
CA PRO A 133 -1.15 -2.32 -20.87
C PRO A 133 -0.86 -1.06 -20.05
N GLN A 134 0.41 -0.84 -19.70
CA GLN A 134 0.86 0.44 -19.15
C GLN A 134 1.07 1.47 -20.25
N PHE A 135 1.60 1.01 -21.39
CA PHE A 135 1.89 1.80 -22.57
C PHE A 135 1.28 1.14 -23.81
N ALA A 136 0.89 1.94 -24.81
CA ALA A 136 0.45 1.46 -26.13
C ALA A 136 1.10 2.32 -27.20
N ASN A 137 1.76 1.71 -28.19
CA ASN A 137 2.48 2.40 -29.27
C ASN A 137 3.49 3.45 -28.77
N GLY A 138 4.16 3.17 -27.64
CA GLY A 138 5.09 4.11 -27.00
C GLY A 138 4.45 5.16 -26.09
N GLU A 139 3.12 5.29 -26.13
CA GLU A 139 2.39 6.29 -25.35
C GLU A 139 1.89 5.73 -24.01
N SER A 140 1.90 6.55 -22.96
CA SER A 140 1.38 6.26 -21.65
C SER A 140 -0.15 6.21 -21.65
N VAL A 141 -0.76 5.05 -21.38
CA VAL A 141 -2.23 4.88 -21.43
C VAL A 141 -2.85 4.56 -20.07
N ALA A 142 -2.17 3.80 -19.22
CA ALA A 142 -2.75 3.34 -17.95
C ALA A 142 -3.22 4.47 -17.01
N PRO A 143 -2.51 5.61 -16.83
CA PRO A 143 -2.97 6.68 -15.96
C PRO A 143 -4.30 7.30 -16.41
N GLY A 144 -4.48 7.47 -17.73
CA GLY A 144 -5.73 7.99 -18.31
C GLY A 144 -6.91 7.01 -18.13
N GLU A 145 -6.68 5.73 -18.40
CA GLU A 145 -7.69 4.69 -18.21
C GLU A 145 -8.08 4.55 -16.73
N TYR A 146 -7.11 4.65 -15.84
CA TYR A 146 -7.35 4.59 -14.40
C TYR A 146 -8.11 5.84 -13.90
N ALA A 147 -7.80 7.03 -14.42
CA ALA A 147 -8.55 8.25 -14.11
C ALA A 147 -10.05 8.10 -14.43
N LEU A 148 -10.38 7.51 -15.59
CA LEU A 148 -11.75 7.23 -15.99
C LEU A 148 -12.42 6.19 -15.07
N LEU A 149 -11.70 5.17 -14.64
CA LEU A 149 -12.20 4.18 -13.67
C LEU A 149 -12.48 4.83 -12.31
N LEU A 150 -11.55 5.62 -11.79
CA LEU A 150 -11.70 6.33 -10.53
C LEU A 150 -12.91 7.27 -10.58
N ALA A 151 -13.05 8.08 -11.63
CA ALA A 151 -14.16 9.00 -11.81
C ALA A 151 -15.51 8.25 -11.78
N ARG A 152 -15.61 7.15 -12.53
CA ARG A 152 -16.82 6.32 -12.57
C ARG A 152 -17.14 5.71 -11.20
N CYS A 153 -16.14 5.15 -10.51
CA CYS A 153 -16.33 4.55 -9.19
C CYS A 153 -16.63 5.60 -8.13
N TYR A 154 -15.95 6.75 -8.14
CA TYR A 154 -16.23 7.84 -7.21
C TYR A 154 -17.70 8.24 -7.29
N ASP A 155 -18.20 8.50 -8.50
CA ASP A 155 -19.60 8.91 -8.70
C ASP A 155 -20.58 7.83 -8.25
N THR A 156 -20.36 6.58 -8.65
CA THR A 156 -21.23 5.44 -8.32
C THR A 156 -21.28 5.16 -6.81
N LEU A 157 -20.12 5.17 -6.17
CA LEU A 157 -20.00 4.75 -4.77
C LEU A 157 -20.35 5.88 -3.80
N LYS A 158 -19.94 7.12 -4.09
CA LYS A 158 -20.26 8.29 -3.25
C LYS A 158 -21.75 8.66 -3.31
N ALA A 159 -22.44 8.40 -4.42
CA ALA A 159 -23.90 8.55 -4.49
C ALA A 159 -24.61 7.59 -3.51
N ALA A 160 -24.09 6.38 -3.33
CA ALA A 160 -24.66 5.39 -2.41
C ALA A 160 -24.16 5.56 -0.96
N ARG A 161 -22.91 5.98 -0.79
CA ARG A 161 -22.20 6.09 0.51
C ARG A 161 -21.30 7.33 0.55
N PRO A 162 -21.84 8.52 0.84
CA PRO A 162 -21.07 9.78 0.78
C PRO A 162 -19.82 9.81 1.67
N ARG A 163 -19.82 9.07 2.78
CA ARG A 163 -18.69 9.00 3.74
C ARG A 163 -17.69 7.88 3.46
N LEU A 164 -17.88 7.12 2.38
CA LEU A 164 -16.93 6.08 1.98
C LEU A 164 -15.57 6.71 1.71
N ASN A 165 -14.50 6.13 2.27
CA ASN A 165 -13.13 6.48 1.95
C ASN A 165 -12.68 5.71 0.70
N LEU A 166 -12.57 6.38 -0.42
CA LEU A 166 -12.12 5.82 -1.70
C LEU A 166 -10.66 6.20 -1.93
N MET A 167 -9.81 5.22 -2.15
CA MET A 167 -8.38 5.39 -2.26
C MET A 167 -7.83 4.94 -3.62
N THR A 168 -6.75 5.60 -4.05
CA THR A 168 -5.85 5.10 -5.10
C THR A 168 -4.99 3.96 -4.56
N ASP A 169 -4.13 3.38 -5.42
CA ASP A 169 -3.11 2.41 -5.03
C ASP A 169 -1.95 2.42 -6.04
N THR A 170 -0.74 2.70 -5.56
CA THR A 170 0.46 2.74 -6.40
C THR A 170 1.60 1.93 -5.80
N SER A 171 2.35 1.22 -6.66
CA SER A 171 3.61 0.56 -6.29
C SER A 171 4.74 1.59 -6.15
N PRO A 172 5.83 1.26 -5.46
CA PRO A 172 6.94 2.19 -5.24
C PRO A 172 7.80 2.42 -6.48
N ARG A 173 7.70 1.60 -7.50
CA ARG A 173 8.65 1.54 -8.62
C ARG A 173 8.01 1.43 -9.99
N GLY A 174 8.82 1.74 -11.01
CA GLY A 174 8.56 1.50 -12.42
C GLY A 174 9.77 1.95 -13.23
N ASN A 175 9.93 1.43 -14.44
CA ASN A 175 11.08 1.72 -15.29
C ASN A 175 10.86 2.83 -16.31
N ASP A 176 9.61 3.30 -16.44
CA ASP A 176 9.19 4.34 -17.40
C ASP A 176 9.58 4.04 -18.86
N ASN A 177 9.83 2.77 -19.17
CA ASN A 177 10.26 2.33 -20.49
C ASN A 177 9.11 1.62 -21.24
N PRO A 178 8.47 2.29 -22.22
CA PRO A 178 7.37 1.70 -22.99
C PRO A 178 7.78 0.51 -23.85
N TYR A 179 9.08 0.36 -24.11
CA TYR A 179 9.66 -0.70 -24.95
C TYR A 179 10.37 -1.78 -24.15
N ALA A 180 10.22 -1.78 -22.81
CA ALA A 180 10.78 -2.85 -21.99
C ALA A 180 10.21 -4.21 -22.41
N VAL A 181 11.09 -5.19 -22.60
CA VAL A 181 10.72 -6.56 -23.01
C VAL A 181 9.86 -7.24 -21.95
N SER A 182 10.09 -6.89 -20.69
CA SER A 182 9.29 -7.35 -19.56
C SER A 182 9.05 -6.18 -18.60
N ASN A 183 7.92 -6.21 -17.92
CA ASN A 183 7.57 -5.27 -16.85
C ASN A 183 7.67 -3.79 -17.25
N ALA A 184 7.16 -3.43 -18.45
CA ALA A 184 6.98 -2.03 -18.83
C ALA A 184 5.98 -1.37 -17.87
N SER A 185 6.48 -0.63 -16.88
CA SER A 185 5.71 -0.04 -15.78
C SER A 185 6.04 1.43 -15.60
N HIS A 186 5.08 2.23 -15.16
CA HIS A 186 5.35 3.61 -14.79
C HIS A 186 5.98 3.69 -13.39
N SER A 187 6.96 4.58 -13.23
CA SER A 187 7.31 5.03 -11.88
C SER A 187 6.11 5.74 -11.24
N PRO A 188 5.96 5.70 -9.91
CA PRO A 188 4.84 6.37 -9.25
C PRO A 188 4.80 7.88 -9.57
N GLY A 189 5.95 8.55 -9.62
CA GLY A 189 6.01 9.97 -9.96
C GLY A 189 5.49 10.29 -11.37
N LEU A 190 5.87 9.49 -12.39
CA LEU A 190 5.34 9.67 -13.74
C LEU A 190 3.85 9.36 -13.81
N PHE A 191 3.42 8.25 -13.17
CA PHE A 191 2.03 7.84 -13.14
C PHE A 191 1.14 8.95 -12.53
N ILE A 192 1.51 9.49 -11.38
CA ILE A 192 0.78 10.55 -10.68
C ILE A 192 0.68 11.82 -11.55
N ARG A 193 1.77 12.26 -12.18
CA ARG A 193 1.74 13.41 -13.09
C ARG A 193 0.77 13.18 -14.26
N LYS A 194 0.82 12.00 -14.89
CA LYS A 194 -0.09 11.65 -16.00
C LYS A 194 -1.54 11.51 -15.54
N LEU A 195 -1.78 11.03 -14.32
CA LEU A 195 -3.11 10.99 -13.70
C LEU A 195 -3.68 12.40 -13.53
N GLY A 196 -2.88 13.36 -13.05
CA GLY A 196 -3.28 14.76 -12.94
C GLY A 196 -3.56 15.41 -14.32
N THR A 197 -2.78 15.06 -15.34
CA THR A 197 -3.04 15.48 -16.72
C THR A 197 -4.40 14.94 -17.20
N ALA A 198 -4.68 13.66 -16.99
CA ALA A 198 -5.95 13.04 -17.36
C ALA A 198 -7.13 13.68 -16.63
N TYR A 199 -6.98 14.01 -15.35
CA TYR A 199 -8.02 14.70 -14.59
C TYR A 199 -8.39 16.07 -15.20
N ARG A 200 -7.39 16.87 -15.61
CA ARG A 200 -7.65 18.15 -16.28
C ARG A 200 -8.35 18.00 -17.62
N VAL A 201 -7.95 16.99 -18.42
CA VAL A 201 -8.58 16.69 -19.72
C VAL A 201 -10.06 16.31 -19.55
N MET A 202 -10.42 15.66 -18.45
CA MET A 202 -11.83 15.33 -18.16
C MET A 202 -12.69 16.56 -17.82
N ASN A 203 -12.09 17.73 -17.57
CA ASN A 203 -12.78 18.95 -17.12
C ASN A 203 -13.74 18.68 -15.96
N ARG A 204 -13.27 17.94 -14.97
CA ARG A 204 -14.07 17.41 -13.87
C ARG A 204 -13.94 18.28 -12.62
N GLU A 205 -15.07 18.63 -12.00
CA GLU A 205 -15.14 19.39 -10.74
C GLU A 205 -15.21 18.50 -9.47
N ARG A 206 -15.45 17.20 -9.64
CA ARG A 206 -15.51 16.25 -8.52
C ARG A 206 -14.22 15.47 -8.35
N PRO A 207 -13.79 15.13 -7.12
CA PRO A 207 -12.61 14.33 -6.90
C PRO A 207 -12.62 12.98 -7.60
N LEU A 208 -11.44 12.39 -7.83
CA LEU A 208 -11.24 11.01 -8.25
C LEU A 208 -11.15 10.07 -7.05
N PHE A 209 -10.61 10.55 -5.94
CA PHE A 209 -10.37 9.80 -4.70
C PHE A 209 -10.41 10.73 -3.50
N ASP A 210 -10.60 10.15 -2.31
CA ASP A 210 -10.55 10.90 -1.04
C ASP A 210 -9.13 10.90 -0.45
N ASN A 211 -8.42 9.76 -0.53
CA ASN A 211 -7.10 9.57 0.04
C ASN A 211 -6.17 8.79 -0.90
N VAL A 212 -4.88 8.85 -0.62
CA VAL A 212 -3.82 8.23 -1.41
C VAL A 212 -3.40 6.91 -0.79
N GLY A 213 -3.58 5.81 -1.52
CA GLY A 213 -2.94 4.54 -1.23
C GLY A 213 -1.60 4.43 -1.93
N HIS A 214 -0.59 3.95 -1.22
CA HIS A 214 0.75 3.75 -1.73
C HIS A 214 1.43 2.59 -1.00
N HIS A 215 2.28 1.83 -1.71
CA HIS A 215 3.07 0.74 -1.16
C HIS A 215 4.54 1.20 -1.09
N PRO A 216 5.06 1.64 0.07
CA PRO A 216 6.36 2.28 0.16
C PRO A 216 7.54 1.33 0.33
N TYR A 217 7.49 0.12 -0.27
CA TYR A 217 8.62 -0.81 -0.22
C TYR A 217 9.93 -0.18 -0.70
N GLY A 218 11.03 -0.53 -0.07
CA GLY A 218 12.38 -0.24 -0.57
C GLY A 218 12.67 -0.96 -1.91
N ASP A 219 13.77 -0.64 -2.55
CA ASP A 219 14.17 -1.30 -3.80
C ASP A 219 14.54 -2.78 -3.57
N PHE A 220 14.91 -3.14 -2.35
CA PHE A 220 15.16 -4.52 -1.88
C PHE A 220 14.98 -4.62 -0.36
N SER A 221 14.78 -5.83 0.16
CA SER A 221 14.38 -6.06 1.56
C SER A 221 15.45 -5.75 2.62
N LEU A 222 16.74 -5.58 2.23
CA LEU A 222 17.79 -5.10 3.15
C LEU A 222 17.78 -3.58 3.32
N GLU A 223 17.06 -2.86 2.48
CA GLU A 223 17.06 -1.43 2.50
C GLU A 223 16.35 -0.89 3.75
N SER A 224 16.97 0.12 4.37
CA SER A 224 16.35 0.80 5.51
C SER A 224 15.06 1.51 5.10
N PRO A 225 14.01 1.55 5.93
CA PRO A 225 12.82 2.36 5.66
C PRO A 225 13.13 3.88 5.54
N PHE A 226 14.30 4.31 5.98
CA PHE A 226 14.77 5.70 5.82
C PHE A 226 15.44 5.97 4.47
N ALA A 227 15.73 4.93 3.68
CA ALA A 227 16.44 5.09 2.41
C ALA A 227 15.70 6.02 1.45
N ARG A 228 16.47 6.84 0.74
CA ARG A 228 15.97 7.83 -0.21
C ARG A 228 16.47 7.54 -1.62
N HIS A 229 15.64 7.79 -2.61
CA HIS A 229 15.92 7.52 -4.02
C HIS A 229 15.87 8.82 -4.85
N PRO A 230 16.73 9.83 -4.57
CA PRO A 230 16.58 11.17 -5.15
C PRO A 230 16.74 11.18 -6.67
N ASN A 231 17.52 10.25 -7.24
CA ASN A 231 17.87 10.22 -8.66
C ASN A 231 17.12 9.14 -9.46
N THR A 232 16.07 8.57 -8.88
CA THR A 232 15.25 7.54 -9.55
C THR A 232 13.77 7.90 -9.50
N GLY A 233 12.94 7.15 -10.24
CA GLY A 233 11.49 7.26 -10.16
C GLY A 233 10.87 6.56 -8.94
N SER A 234 11.66 5.80 -8.15
CA SER A 234 11.18 5.09 -6.97
C SER A 234 10.71 6.06 -5.89
N ILE A 235 9.66 5.66 -5.18
CA ILE A 235 9.13 6.36 -4.00
C ILE A 235 8.95 5.31 -2.90
N GLY A 236 9.99 5.10 -2.09
CA GLY A 236 9.93 4.30 -0.87
C GLY A 236 9.45 5.13 0.32
N GLN A 237 9.47 4.55 1.52
CA GLN A 237 8.99 5.24 2.72
C GLN A 237 9.82 6.48 3.04
N GLY A 238 11.15 6.44 2.81
CA GLY A 238 12.06 7.58 2.97
C GLY A 238 11.85 8.71 1.97
N ASP A 239 11.15 8.44 0.86
CA ASP A 239 10.82 9.43 -0.18
C ASP A 239 9.45 10.11 0.05
N TYR A 240 8.98 10.17 1.28
CA TYR A 240 7.70 10.78 1.64
C TYR A 240 7.48 12.16 0.99
N ASP A 241 8.50 13.02 1.01
CA ASP A 241 8.42 14.36 0.44
C ASP A 241 8.20 14.34 -1.08
N LYS A 242 8.79 13.34 -1.78
CA LYS A 242 8.54 13.12 -3.22
C LYS A 242 7.09 12.78 -3.50
N LEU A 243 6.49 11.90 -2.67
CA LEU A 243 5.09 11.52 -2.82
C LEU A 243 4.16 12.73 -2.62
N VAL A 244 4.40 13.51 -1.56
CA VAL A 244 3.63 14.74 -1.25
C VAL A 244 3.73 15.73 -2.41
N SER A 245 4.96 16.01 -2.88
CA SER A 245 5.21 16.95 -3.98
C SER A 245 4.57 16.47 -5.30
N ALA A 246 4.67 15.17 -5.62
CA ALA A 246 4.10 14.61 -6.85
C ALA A 246 2.57 14.83 -6.93
N TYR A 247 1.84 14.61 -5.82
CA TYR A 247 0.40 14.87 -5.79
C TYR A 247 0.08 16.36 -5.77
N ALA A 248 0.85 17.19 -5.06
CA ALA A 248 0.66 18.63 -5.05
C ALA A 248 0.82 19.24 -6.44
N GLU A 249 1.86 18.86 -7.17
CA GLU A 249 2.13 19.32 -8.54
C GLU A 249 1.09 18.79 -9.54
N ALA A 250 0.79 17.49 -9.47
CA ALA A 250 -0.14 16.83 -10.41
C ALA A 250 -1.54 17.45 -10.36
N PHE A 251 -2.00 17.87 -9.20
CA PHE A 251 -3.36 18.38 -9.00
C PHE A 251 -3.42 19.87 -8.62
N ALA A 252 -2.33 20.63 -8.79
CA ALA A 252 -2.31 22.06 -8.55
C ALA A 252 -3.41 22.78 -9.35
N GLY A 253 -4.18 23.66 -8.70
CA GLY A 253 -5.25 24.44 -9.32
C GLY A 253 -6.44 23.61 -9.81
N THR A 254 -6.69 22.42 -9.21
CA THR A 254 -7.84 21.58 -9.51
C THR A 254 -8.66 21.31 -8.23
N ASP A 255 -9.86 20.73 -8.39
CA ASP A 255 -10.74 20.37 -7.26
C ASP A 255 -10.38 19.03 -6.60
N GLN A 256 -9.34 18.33 -7.05
CA GLN A 256 -8.84 17.13 -6.41
C GLN A 256 -8.06 17.47 -5.13
N PRO A 257 -8.50 17.04 -3.94
CA PRO A 257 -7.72 17.22 -2.72
C PRO A 257 -6.33 16.59 -2.82
N THR A 258 -5.31 17.34 -2.42
CA THR A 258 -3.92 16.90 -2.37
C THR A 258 -3.52 16.47 -0.95
N ILE A 259 -2.38 15.77 -0.82
CA ILE A 259 -1.86 15.36 0.49
C ILE A 259 -1.60 16.62 1.33
N GLY A 260 -2.18 16.67 2.53
CA GLY A 260 -2.16 17.83 3.41
C GLY A 260 -3.18 18.93 3.07
N GLY A 261 -3.75 18.91 1.86
CA GLY A 261 -4.87 19.77 1.44
C GLY A 261 -6.22 19.03 1.46
N GLY A 262 -6.40 18.09 2.41
CA GLY A 262 -7.62 17.31 2.58
C GLY A 262 -7.42 15.81 2.43
N ALA A 263 -6.51 15.35 1.56
CA ALA A 263 -6.16 13.95 1.42
C ALA A 263 -5.02 13.55 2.38
N ARG A 264 -4.98 12.26 2.73
CA ARG A 264 -3.96 11.64 3.56
C ARG A 264 -3.34 10.45 2.83
N ILE A 265 -2.17 10.00 3.29
CA ILE A 265 -1.48 8.82 2.79
C ILE A 265 -1.89 7.59 3.62
N TYR A 266 -2.23 6.53 2.92
CA TYR A 266 -2.38 5.19 3.47
C TYR A 266 -1.26 4.31 2.89
N TYR A 267 -0.29 3.93 3.72
CA TYR A 267 0.68 2.90 3.36
C TYR A 267 -0.02 1.56 3.47
N LEU A 268 -0.47 1.05 2.31
CA LEU A 268 -1.37 -0.09 2.24
C LEU A 268 -0.65 -1.43 2.19
N GLU A 269 0.62 -1.44 1.86
CA GLU A 269 1.55 -2.57 1.97
C GLU A 269 2.96 -2.06 2.21
N ASP A 270 3.65 -2.68 3.15
CA ASP A 270 5.11 -2.62 3.28
C ASP A 270 5.58 -3.89 3.98
N GLY A 271 6.81 -4.32 3.72
CA GLY A 271 7.34 -5.53 4.32
C GLY A 271 8.77 -5.82 3.90
N PHE A 272 9.46 -6.54 4.78
CA PHE A 272 10.87 -6.89 4.63
C PHE A 272 11.00 -8.41 4.60
N GLU A 273 11.41 -8.97 3.47
CA GLU A 273 11.55 -10.42 3.32
C GLU A 273 12.79 -10.93 4.06
N THR A 274 12.67 -12.14 4.60
CA THR A 274 13.74 -12.84 5.30
C THR A 274 14.12 -14.14 4.63
N THR A 275 15.35 -14.59 4.87
CA THR A 275 15.72 -15.98 4.63
C THR A 275 14.98 -16.87 5.61
N VAL A 276 14.49 -18.02 5.14
CA VAL A 276 13.90 -19.02 6.04
C VAL A 276 14.99 -19.73 6.82
N ASP A 277 14.86 -19.72 8.16
CA ASP A 277 15.75 -20.47 9.04
C ASP A 277 15.76 -21.96 8.66
N SER A 278 16.95 -22.57 8.69
CA SER A 278 17.14 -23.98 8.34
C SER A 278 16.27 -24.93 9.16
N ALA A 279 16.04 -24.62 10.44
CA ALA A 279 15.16 -25.38 11.33
C ALA A 279 13.67 -25.32 10.92
N LYS A 280 13.30 -24.29 10.15
CA LYS A 280 11.92 -24.08 9.64
C LYS A 280 11.76 -24.48 8.17
N ARG A 281 12.84 -24.84 7.49
CA ARG A 281 12.85 -25.06 6.03
C ARG A 281 11.83 -26.09 5.57
N LEU A 282 11.55 -27.12 6.36
CA LEU A 282 10.56 -28.16 6.05
C LEU A 282 9.11 -27.68 6.05
N LEU A 283 8.83 -26.50 6.59
CA LEU A 283 7.50 -25.90 6.56
C LEU A 283 7.18 -25.25 5.20
N TYR A 284 8.19 -25.10 4.34
CA TYR A 284 8.12 -24.40 3.07
C TYR A 284 8.36 -25.34 1.90
N ASN A 285 7.90 -24.95 0.72
CA ASN A 285 8.05 -25.73 -0.51
C ASN A 285 8.56 -24.84 -1.67
N GLY A 286 9.01 -25.50 -2.74
CA GLY A 286 9.53 -24.82 -3.93
C GLY A 286 10.97 -24.34 -3.76
N VAL A 287 11.37 -23.48 -4.69
CA VAL A 287 12.71 -22.89 -4.77
C VAL A 287 12.61 -21.41 -4.41
N GLU A 288 13.53 -20.94 -3.59
CA GLU A 288 13.66 -19.55 -3.24
C GLU A 288 14.06 -18.72 -4.48
N ARG A 289 13.44 -17.55 -4.63
CA ARG A 289 13.88 -16.61 -5.67
C ARG A 289 15.24 -16.03 -5.26
N ALA A 290 16.11 -15.77 -6.23
CA ALA A 290 17.32 -15.02 -5.98
C ALA A 290 16.95 -13.56 -5.64
N ARG A 291 16.89 -13.24 -4.35
CA ARG A 291 16.55 -11.92 -3.83
C ARG A 291 17.57 -11.51 -2.77
N THR A 292 17.71 -10.21 -2.60
CA THR A 292 18.48 -9.65 -1.48
C THR A 292 17.54 -9.50 -0.29
N VAL A 293 17.60 -10.46 0.62
CA VAL A 293 16.72 -10.55 1.81
C VAL A 293 17.52 -10.50 3.10
N GLY A 294 16.85 -10.10 4.18
CA GLY A 294 17.46 -9.89 5.49
C GLY A 294 17.40 -11.10 6.42
N SER A 295 18.01 -10.94 7.59
CA SER A 295 17.83 -11.85 8.72
C SER A 295 16.53 -11.52 9.46
N GLU A 296 16.04 -12.46 10.28
CA GLU A 296 14.89 -12.23 11.16
C GLU A 296 15.10 -11.09 12.17
N ALA A 297 16.36 -10.89 12.62
CA ALA A 297 16.69 -9.78 13.51
C ALA A 297 16.59 -8.43 12.80
N LEU A 298 17.10 -8.34 11.56
CA LEU A 298 17.00 -7.13 10.74
C LEU A 298 15.54 -6.82 10.39
N HIS A 299 14.75 -7.83 10.02
CA HIS A 299 13.32 -7.68 9.77
C HIS A 299 12.59 -7.07 10.98
N ALA A 300 12.86 -7.58 12.18
CA ALA A 300 12.26 -7.06 13.41
C ALA A 300 12.62 -5.58 13.65
N GLU A 301 13.87 -5.20 13.39
CA GLU A 301 14.33 -3.81 13.50
C GLU A 301 13.68 -2.92 12.44
N GLN A 302 13.76 -3.30 11.17
CA GLN A 302 13.19 -2.54 10.04
C GLN A 302 11.68 -2.31 10.21
N LEU A 303 10.95 -3.33 10.67
CA LEU A 303 9.50 -3.21 10.89
C LEU A 303 9.16 -2.21 11.99
N VAL A 304 9.94 -2.19 13.10
CA VAL A 304 9.77 -1.18 14.17
C VAL A 304 10.05 0.22 13.64
N ASP A 305 11.14 0.38 12.89
CA ASP A 305 11.52 1.67 12.33
C ASP A 305 10.48 2.16 11.30
N ALA A 306 9.98 1.29 10.43
CA ALA A 306 8.97 1.62 9.43
C ALA A 306 7.66 2.11 10.08
N VAL A 307 7.17 1.40 11.11
CA VAL A 307 5.95 1.82 11.83
C VAL A 307 6.15 3.14 12.55
N ARG A 308 7.28 3.33 13.25
CA ARG A 308 7.60 4.60 13.92
C ARG A 308 7.75 5.74 12.90
N PHE A 309 8.37 5.45 11.76
CA PHE A 309 8.57 6.44 10.71
C PHE A 309 7.24 6.87 10.09
N ALA A 310 6.35 5.94 9.78
CA ALA A 310 4.99 6.25 9.34
C ALA A 310 4.24 7.11 10.36
N TYR A 311 4.36 6.81 11.67
CA TYR A 311 3.76 7.63 12.74
C TYR A 311 4.31 9.06 12.77
N CYS A 312 5.59 9.24 12.48
CA CYS A 312 6.25 10.54 12.55
C CYS A 312 6.15 11.36 11.24
N GLN A 313 5.66 10.75 10.14
CA GLN A 313 5.41 11.45 8.89
C GLN A 313 4.04 12.15 8.96
N PRO A 314 3.98 13.47 8.74
CA PRO A 314 2.70 14.18 8.66
C PRO A 314 1.82 13.58 7.57
N TYR A 315 0.51 13.62 7.77
CA TYR A 315 -0.50 13.14 6.80
C TYR A 315 -0.52 11.62 6.53
N VAL A 316 0.35 10.81 7.16
CA VAL A 316 0.24 9.34 7.05
C VAL A 316 -0.83 8.83 8.00
N ALA A 317 -1.86 8.19 7.46
CA ALA A 317 -3.03 7.72 8.19
C ALA A 317 -2.90 6.26 8.63
N SER A 318 -2.15 5.45 7.89
CA SER A 318 -2.01 4.02 8.17
C SER A 318 -0.67 3.46 7.72
N PHE A 319 -0.30 2.33 8.33
CA PHE A 319 0.80 1.46 7.89
C PHE A 319 0.33 0.02 7.98
N PHE A 320 0.43 -0.73 6.88
CA PHE A 320 0.05 -2.14 6.79
C PHE A 320 1.27 -3.01 6.53
N ASN A 321 1.61 -3.90 7.47
CA ASN A 321 2.65 -4.90 7.25
C ASN A 321 2.15 -6.00 6.31
N PHE A 322 2.95 -6.38 5.36
CA PHE A 322 2.74 -7.49 4.44
C PHE A 322 3.69 -8.62 4.80
N LEU A 323 3.31 -9.68 5.56
CA LEU A 323 2.05 -10.32 5.87
C LEU A 323 1.88 -10.55 7.40
N LEU A 324 0.79 -11.27 7.80
CA LEU A 324 0.68 -11.88 9.13
C LEU A 324 1.53 -13.15 9.20
N THR A 325 1.34 -14.05 8.25
CA THR A 325 1.99 -15.36 8.17
C THR A 325 2.75 -15.48 6.85
N ASP A 326 3.96 -16.02 6.89
CA ASP A 326 4.74 -16.29 5.69
C ASP A 326 3.98 -17.15 4.68
N GLU A 327 4.14 -16.86 3.40
CA GLU A 327 3.69 -17.77 2.36
C GLU A 327 4.53 -19.06 2.36
N LYS A 328 3.85 -20.21 2.27
CA LYS A 328 4.53 -21.52 2.24
C LYS A 328 5.43 -21.73 1.03
N ARG A 329 5.11 -21.07 -0.11
CA ARG A 329 5.95 -21.15 -1.30
C ARG A 329 7.11 -20.18 -1.15
N LEU A 330 8.34 -20.69 -1.24
CA LEU A 330 9.55 -19.86 -1.20
C LEU A 330 9.67 -18.86 -2.36
N ALA A 331 8.96 -19.10 -3.45
CA ALA A 331 8.80 -18.10 -4.52
C ALA A 331 7.81 -16.96 -4.16
N GLY A 332 7.08 -17.10 -3.08
CA GLY A 332 6.19 -16.09 -2.51
C GLY A 332 6.92 -15.18 -1.49
N TRP A 333 6.19 -14.62 -0.55
CA TRP A 333 6.70 -13.62 0.39
C TRP A 333 6.92 -14.22 1.80
N GLN A 334 8.12 -14.05 2.35
CA GLN A 334 8.51 -14.46 3.70
C GLN A 334 8.72 -13.23 4.60
N SER A 335 7.80 -12.28 4.52
CA SER A 335 7.76 -11.03 5.31
C SER A 335 6.73 -11.05 6.45
N GLY A 336 6.17 -12.22 6.74
CA GLY A 336 5.24 -12.42 7.83
C GLY A 336 5.88 -12.26 9.21
N VAL A 337 5.06 -11.96 10.22
CA VAL A 337 5.50 -11.97 11.63
C VAL A 337 5.28 -13.33 12.30
N LEU A 338 4.65 -14.25 11.57
CA LEU A 338 4.51 -15.67 11.91
C LEU A 338 5.16 -16.52 10.82
N TRP A 339 5.80 -17.62 11.23
CA TRP A 339 6.24 -18.67 10.31
C TRP A 339 5.05 -19.35 9.62
N ALA A 340 5.30 -20.10 8.57
CA ALA A 340 4.27 -20.82 7.83
C ALA A 340 3.44 -21.83 8.66
N ASP A 341 3.92 -22.23 9.85
CA ASP A 341 3.22 -23.07 10.83
C ASP A 341 2.42 -22.26 11.87
N GLY A 342 2.46 -20.92 11.78
CA GLY A 342 1.81 -20.01 12.73
C GLY A 342 2.62 -19.76 14.01
N SER A 343 3.82 -20.32 14.17
CA SER A 343 4.71 -19.99 15.28
C SER A 343 5.32 -18.58 15.10
N LYS A 344 5.64 -17.93 16.22
CA LYS A 344 6.05 -16.50 16.23
C LYS A 344 7.49 -16.33 15.74
N LYS A 345 7.71 -15.37 14.84
CA LYS A 345 9.03 -14.86 14.44
C LYS A 345 9.50 -13.79 15.44
N PRO A 346 10.80 -13.41 15.45
CA PRO A 346 11.28 -12.26 16.24
C PRO A 346 10.48 -10.97 15.98
N ALA A 347 10.09 -10.71 14.72
CA ALA A 347 9.28 -9.58 14.30
C ALA A 347 7.90 -9.52 14.97
N TYR A 348 7.36 -10.65 15.48
CA TYR A 348 6.08 -10.64 16.18
C TYR A 348 6.12 -9.80 17.47
N ALA A 349 7.13 -10.03 18.30
CA ALA A 349 7.29 -9.27 19.53
C ALA A 349 7.59 -7.80 19.25
N ALA A 350 8.39 -7.54 18.22
CA ALA A 350 8.75 -6.21 17.75
C ALA A 350 7.52 -5.42 17.29
N LEU A 351 6.69 -6.00 16.40
CA LEU A 351 5.44 -5.37 15.93
C LEU A 351 4.47 -5.12 17.09
N ARG A 352 4.30 -6.09 18.01
CA ARG A 352 3.45 -5.90 19.18
C ARG A 352 3.92 -4.74 20.05
N GLY A 353 5.23 -4.60 20.23
CA GLY A 353 5.84 -3.51 21.00
C GLY A 353 5.54 -2.15 20.37
N VAL A 354 5.87 -1.98 19.09
CA VAL A 354 5.69 -0.70 18.37
C VAL A 354 4.21 -0.34 18.18
N THR A 355 3.34 -1.31 17.96
CA THR A 355 1.88 -1.05 17.90
C THR A 355 1.37 -0.50 19.24
N ARG A 356 1.90 -0.98 20.37
CA ARG A 356 1.57 -0.44 21.70
C ARG A 356 2.06 1.00 21.84
N GLU A 357 3.29 1.31 21.40
CA GLU A 357 3.82 2.68 21.40
C GLU A 357 2.93 3.65 20.59
N VAL A 358 2.52 3.23 19.40
CA VAL A 358 1.60 4.00 18.54
C VAL A 358 0.27 4.26 19.26
N ARG A 359 -0.34 3.22 19.83
CA ARG A 359 -1.63 3.34 20.52
C ARG A 359 -1.56 4.19 21.79
N SER A 360 -0.45 4.14 22.54
CA SER A 360 -0.21 4.97 23.71
C SER A 360 0.36 6.35 23.39
N ARG A 361 0.64 6.64 22.11
CA ARG A 361 1.21 7.91 21.63
C ARG A 361 2.57 8.23 22.27
N THR A 362 3.39 7.20 22.47
CA THR A 362 4.71 7.32 23.10
C THR A 362 5.87 7.24 22.12
N VAL A 363 5.59 7.18 20.81
CA VAL A 363 6.64 7.19 19.78
C VAL A 363 7.45 8.49 19.86
N ASN A 364 8.78 8.35 19.98
CA ASN A 364 9.69 9.50 20.05
C ASN A 364 10.20 9.88 18.65
N CYS A 365 9.49 10.80 17.99
CA CYS A 365 9.85 11.26 16.65
C CYS A 365 11.18 12.04 16.59
N THR A 366 11.62 12.66 17.69
CA THR A 366 12.91 13.37 17.73
C THR A 366 14.07 12.37 17.71
N ALA A 367 13.99 11.32 18.54
CA ALA A 367 14.99 10.25 18.52
C ALA A 367 15.02 9.51 17.19
N LEU A 368 13.85 9.29 16.56
CA LEU A 368 13.75 8.64 15.27
C LEU A 368 14.41 9.48 14.15
N ARG A 369 14.20 10.79 14.12
CA ARG A 369 14.87 11.69 13.15
C ARG A 369 16.39 11.68 13.30
N LYS A 370 16.89 11.56 14.55
CA LYS A 370 18.32 11.37 14.76
C LYS A 370 18.80 10.05 14.17
N LYS A 371 18.10 8.92 14.43
CA LYS A 371 18.42 7.61 13.83
C LYS A 371 18.39 7.66 12.31
N GLU A 372 17.40 8.30 11.70
CA GLU A 372 17.33 8.55 10.25
C GLU A 372 18.57 9.26 9.74
N ALA A 373 18.95 10.39 10.36
CA ALA A 373 20.13 11.17 9.98
C ALA A 373 21.43 10.36 10.11
N ASP A 374 21.58 9.63 11.20
CA ASP A 374 22.76 8.76 11.45
C ASP A 374 22.83 7.63 10.40
N THR A 375 21.71 7.03 10.03
CA THR A 375 21.64 5.98 9.00
C THR A 375 22.01 6.52 7.62
N LEU A 376 21.49 7.69 7.24
CA LEU A 376 21.78 8.32 5.94
C LEU A 376 23.22 8.83 5.84
N SER A 377 23.82 9.32 6.93
CA SER A 377 25.20 9.80 6.97
C SER A 377 26.25 8.68 7.03
N GLY A 378 25.88 7.51 7.56
CA GLY A 378 26.76 6.34 7.72
C GLY A 378 27.14 5.63 6.42
N GLY A 379 26.64 6.06 5.28
CA GLY A 379 27.06 5.57 3.96
C GLY A 379 26.70 4.11 3.64
N PHE A 380 25.84 3.46 4.43
CA PHE A 380 25.33 2.12 4.13
C PHE A 380 24.21 2.16 3.08
N ILE A 381 24.53 2.67 1.90
CA ILE A 381 23.79 2.30 0.69
C ILE A 381 24.52 1.09 0.12
N PHE A 382 24.06 -0.10 0.46
CA PHE A 382 24.44 -1.30 -0.27
C PHE A 382 23.90 -1.17 -1.69
N LEU A 383 24.69 -0.62 -2.58
CA LEU A 383 24.46 -0.80 -4.01
C LEU A 383 24.92 -2.24 -4.33
N PRO A 384 24.04 -3.16 -4.70
CA PRO A 384 24.49 -4.46 -5.19
C PRO A 384 25.37 -4.20 -6.43
N PRO A 385 26.44 -4.99 -6.63
CA PRO A 385 27.29 -4.83 -7.79
C PRO A 385 26.42 -4.99 -9.05
N ARG A 386 26.49 -4.01 -9.95
CA ARG A 386 25.91 -4.13 -11.29
C ARG A 386 26.51 -5.39 -11.92
N LYS A 387 25.68 -6.39 -12.18
CA LYS A 387 26.11 -7.50 -13.03
C LYS A 387 26.40 -6.97 -14.43
N PRO A 388 27.51 -7.43 -15.06
CA PRO A 388 27.92 -7.02 -16.39
C PRO A 388 26.89 -7.42 -17.45
#